data_d3cdd604acc7b2082476be59dfc4bb0e
#
_entry.id   d3cdd604acc7b2082476be59dfc4bb0e
#
_cell.length_a   1.000
_cell.length_b   1.000
_cell.length_c   1.000
_cell.angle_alpha   90.00
_cell.angle_beta   90.00
_cell.angle_gamma   90.00
#
_symmetry.space_group_name_H-M   'P 1'
#
loop_
_entity.id
_entity.type
_entity.pdbx_description
1 polymer ?
#
loop_
_entity_poly.entity_id
_entity_poly.type
_entity_poly.pdbx_seq_one_letter_code
_entity_poly.pdbx_strand_id
1 'polypeptide(L)'
;GYSSAASDVYKRQIRQGAMVVVHLVLILVFCMVLTITTEPMEITHGLEELLSPFSKVGVPTEEIAMILGVAMQFIPVLGEEAETIRMAQTARGARFESKKLTERAASFLPLVIPVFLAAFRRADELACAMEARGYRGPGRRTKKKKSLPNRNGNVAIAASAIFLIMQVFLQK
;
A
#
# COMPACT_ATOMS: atom_id res chain seq x y z
N GLY A 1 -38.61 19.59 36.90
CA GLY A 1 -37.49 20.17 36.11
C GLY A 1 -36.28 19.23 35.95
N TYR A 2 -35.96 18.44 36.94
CA TYR A 2 -34.78 17.54 36.91
C TYR A 2 -34.96 16.31 36.01
N SER A 3 -36.16 15.79 35.88
CA SER A 3 -36.45 14.59 35.06
C SER A 3 -36.32 14.86 33.55
N SER A 4 -36.68 16.07 33.10
CA SER A 4 -36.61 16.44 31.69
C SER A 4 -35.17 16.67 31.24
N ALA A 5 -34.36 17.35 32.07
CA ALA A 5 -32.94 17.59 31.75
C ALA A 5 -32.12 16.29 31.68
N ALA A 6 -32.37 15.33 32.58
CA ALA A 6 -31.69 14.02 32.58
C ALA A 6 -32.07 13.20 31.33
N SER A 7 -33.32 13.22 30.88
CA SER A 7 -33.76 12.52 29.68
C SER A 7 -33.17 13.12 28.39
N ASP A 8 -32.94 14.42 28.35
CA ASP A 8 -32.35 15.10 27.21
C ASP A 8 -30.85 14.86 27.10
N VAL A 9 -30.14 14.78 28.22
CA VAL A 9 -28.73 14.39 28.28
C VAL A 9 -28.55 12.94 27.81
N TYR A 10 -29.40 12.03 28.29
CA TYR A 10 -29.36 10.62 27.92
C TYR A 10 -29.66 10.42 26.42
N LYS A 11 -30.61 11.10 25.84
CA LYS A 11 -30.92 11.09 24.41
C LYS A 11 -29.75 11.60 23.56
N ARG A 12 -29.09 12.67 24.01
CA ARG A 12 -27.89 13.21 23.33
C ARG A 12 -26.74 12.20 23.37
N GLN A 13 -26.51 11.54 24.50
CA GLN A 13 -25.47 10.56 24.67
C GLN A 13 -25.69 9.33 23.79
N ILE A 14 -26.93 8.82 23.72
CA ILE A 14 -27.28 7.71 22.82
C ILE A 14 -27.08 8.11 21.36
N ARG A 15 -27.52 9.30 20.95
CA ARG A 15 -27.34 9.78 19.59
C ARG A 15 -25.90 9.96 19.23
N GLN A 16 -25.05 10.48 20.10
CA GLN A 16 -23.60 10.59 19.90
C GLN A 16 -22.95 9.22 19.82
N GLY A 17 -23.30 8.29 20.69
CA GLY A 17 -22.81 6.91 20.63
C GLY A 17 -23.19 6.22 19.32
N ALA A 18 -24.44 6.35 18.90
CA ALA A 18 -24.91 5.80 17.62
C ALA A 18 -24.17 6.42 16.42
N MET A 19 -23.93 7.73 16.43
CA MET A 19 -23.16 8.39 15.38
C MET A 19 -21.73 7.87 15.30
N VAL A 20 -21.05 7.68 16.43
CA VAL A 20 -19.68 7.13 16.46
C VAL A 20 -19.65 5.72 15.85
N VAL A 21 -20.62 4.87 16.19
CA VAL A 21 -20.73 3.53 15.62
C VAL A 21 -20.94 3.57 14.11
N VAL A 22 -21.84 4.43 13.64
CA VAL A 22 -22.08 4.62 12.19
C VAL A 22 -20.82 5.09 11.49
N HIS A 23 -20.07 6.05 12.05
CA HIS A 23 -18.81 6.50 11.49
C HIS A 23 -17.77 5.37 11.39
N LEU A 24 -17.62 4.59 12.46
CA LEU A 24 -16.70 3.46 12.45
C LEU A 24 -17.05 2.43 11.36
N VAL A 25 -18.32 2.09 11.25
CA VAL A 25 -18.79 1.16 10.21
C VAL A 25 -18.56 1.72 8.81
N LEU A 26 -18.84 3.00 8.59
CA LEU A 26 -18.61 3.66 7.30
C LEU A 26 -17.12 3.67 6.92
N ILE A 27 -16.23 3.99 7.88
CA ILE A 27 -14.77 3.95 7.65
C ILE A 27 -14.31 2.54 7.29
N LEU A 28 -14.77 1.52 8.03
CA LEU A 28 -14.40 0.13 7.76
C LEU A 28 -14.88 -0.32 6.37
N VAL A 29 -16.12 -0.01 6.01
CA VAL A 29 -16.67 -0.34 4.68
C VAL A 29 -15.90 0.37 3.58
N PHE A 30 -15.58 1.66 3.77
CA PHE A 30 -14.81 2.43 2.80
C PHE A 30 -13.40 1.88 2.61
N CYS A 31 -12.69 1.57 3.71
CA CYS A 31 -11.37 0.94 3.65
C CYS A 31 -11.42 -0.43 2.96
N MET A 32 -12.44 -1.24 3.24
CA MET A 32 -12.61 -2.55 2.62
C MET A 32 -12.84 -2.42 1.10
N VAL A 33 -13.72 -1.51 0.68
CA VAL A 33 -13.98 -1.25 -0.74
C VAL A 33 -12.73 -0.76 -1.43
N LEU A 34 -12.00 0.18 -0.83
CA LEU A 34 -10.75 0.71 -1.38
C LEU A 34 -9.71 -0.40 -1.58
N THR A 35 -9.54 -1.26 -0.58
CA THR A 35 -8.56 -2.36 -0.63
C THR A 35 -8.89 -3.39 -1.71
N ILE A 36 -10.18 -3.69 -1.93
CA ILE A 36 -10.61 -4.67 -2.94
C ILE A 36 -10.54 -4.08 -4.36
N THR A 37 -10.81 -2.77 -4.48
CA THR A 37 -10.94 -2.12 -5.79
C THR A 37 -9.62 -1.61 -6.35
N THR A 38 -8.65 -1.29 -5.48
CA THR A 38 -7.39 -0.65 -5.89
C THR A 38 -6.27 -1.68 -5.99
N GLU A 39 -5.76 -1.90 -7.19
CA GLU A 39 -4.57 -2.72 -7.39
C GLU A 39 -3.32 -1.99 -6.92
N PRO A 40 -2.32 -2.69 -6.34
CA PRO A 40 -1.06 -2.08 -5.90
C PRO A 40 -0.34 -1.29 -6.99
N MET A 41 -0.46 -1.71 -8.25
CA MET A 41 0.12 -1.01 -9.40
C MET A 41 -0.58 0.31 -9.72
N GLU A 42 -1.89 0.42 -9.45
CA GLU A 42 -2.64 1.69 -9.64
C GLU A 42 -2.22 2.73 -8.60
N ILE A 43 -1.90 2.29 -7.37
CA ILE A 43 -1.37 3.19 -6.33
C ILE A 43 -0.04 3.80 -6.76
N THR A 44 0.86 3.02 -7.37
CA THR A 44 2.14 3.54 -7.89
C THR A 44 1.94 4.54 -9.02
N HIS A 45 1.01 4.29 -9.92
CA HIS A 45 0.68 5.26 -10.98
C HIS A 45 0.06 6.54 -10.43
N GLY A 46 -0.85 6.43 -9.45
CA GLY A 46 -1.42 7.60 -8.78
C GLY A 46 -0.35 8.42 -8.04
N LEU A 47 0.61 7.75 -7.40
CA LEU A 47 1.73 8.41 -6.74
C LEU A 47 2.65 9.13 -7.76
N GLU A 48 2.89 8.53 -8.93
CA GLU A 48 3.62 9.17 -10.03
C GLU A 48 2.95 10.47 -10.48
N GLU A 49 1.61 10.45 -10.64
CA GLU A 49 0.85 11.64 -11.04
C GLU A 49 0.90 12.72 -9.96
N LEU A 50 0.78 12.35 -8.68
CA LEU A 50 0.89 13.28 -7.56
C LEU A 50 2.29 13.88 -7.40
N LEU A 51 3.33 13.12 -7.73
CA LEU A 51 4.72 13.59 -7.70
C LEU A 51 5.09 14.41 -8.94
N SER A 52 4.36 14.27 -10.04
CA SER A 52 4.63 14.96 -11.32
C SER A 52 4.84 16.49 -11.19
N PRO A 53 4.05 17.26 -10.40
CA PRO A 53 4.30 18.69 -10.22
C PRO A 53 5.64 19.00 -9.53
N PHE A 54 6.17 18.09 -8.71
CA PHE A 54 7.45 18.25 -8.02
C PHE A 54 8.66 18.08 -8.96
N SER A 55 8.49 17.55 -10.16
CA SER A 55 9.55 17.50 -11.18
C SER A 55 10.05 18.91 -11.55
N LYS A 56 9.20 19.93 -11.44
CA LYS A 56 9.56 21.33 -11.66
C LYS A 56 10.50 21.90 -10.59
N VAL A 57 10.58 21.26 -9.44
CA VAL A 57 11.44 21.66 -8.30
C VAL A 57 12.76 20.87 -8.29
N GLY A 58 13.03 20.07 -9.35
CA GLY A 58 14.26 19.30 -9.49
C GLY A 58 14.23 17.89 -8.88
N VAL A 59 13.07 17.40 -8.44
CA VAL A 59 12.92 16.02 -7.93
C VAL A 59 12.85 15.07 -9.13
N PRO A 60 13.65 13.99 -9.18
CA PRO A 60 13.64 12.99 -10.26
C PRO A 60 12.41 12.06 -10.13
N THR A 61 11.23 12.61 -10.36
CA THR A 61 9.94 11.92 -10.15
C THR A 61 9.77 10.68 -11.04
N GLU A 62 10.31 10.71 -12.26
CA GLU A 62 10.26 9.58 -13.19
C GLU A 62 11.11 8.39 -12.71
N GLU A 63 12.27 8.66 -12.09
CA GLU A 63 13.13 7.61 -11.50
C GLU A 63 12.46 7.00 -10.29
N ILE A 64 11.90 7.83 -9.40
CA ILE A 64 11.18 7.36 -8.20
C ILE A 64 10.00 6.49 -8.60
N ALA A 65 9.21 6.91 -9.56
CA ALA A 65 8.06 6.13 -10.05
C ALA A 65 8.50 4.79 -10.66
N MET A 66 9.61 4.77 -11.40
CA MET A 66 10.16 3.54 -11.96
C MET A 66 10.64 2.59 -10.86
N ILE A 67 11.38 3.10 -9.87
CA ILE A 67 11.88 2.31 -8.73
C ILE A 67 10.70 1.72 -7.96
N LEU A 68 9.67 2.51 -7.68
CA LEU A 68 8.46 2.05 -6.99
C LEU A 68 7.72 0.98 -7.80
N GLY A 69 7.58 1.16 -9.11
CA GLY A 69 6.95 0.18 -9.99
C GLY A 69 7.68 -1.17 -10.00
N VAL A 70 9.01 -1.12 -10.12
CA VAL A 70 9.87 -2.32 -10.04
C VAL A 70 9.79 -2.97 -8.65
N ALA A 71 9.84 -2.17 -7.58
CA ALA A 71 9.74 -2.68 -6.21
C ALA A 71 8.41 -3.40 -5.97
N MET A 72 7.28 -2.82 -6.40
CA MET A 72 5.96 -3.43 -6.26
C MET A 72 5.83 -4.75 -7.05
N GLN A 73 6.48 -4.84 -8.20
CA GLN A 73 6.52 -6.07 -8.98
C GLN A 73 7.37 -7.16 -8.32
N PHE A 74 8.45 -6.77 -7.63
CA PHE A 74 9.35 -7.73 -6.97
C PHE A 74 8.88 -8.19 -5.60
N ILE A 75 8.03 -7.44 -4.89
CA ILE A 75 7.52 -7.83 -3.57
C ILE A 75 6.90 -9.23 -3.58
N PRO A 76 5.91 -9.58 -4.45
CA PRO A 76 5.35 -10.92 -4.46
C PRO A 76 6.38 -11.99 -4.85
N VAL A 77 7.24 -11.71 -5.81
CA VAL A 77 8.26 -12.65 -6.29
C VAL A 77 9.30 -12.97 -5.23
N LEU A 78 9.77 -11.94 -4.49
CA LEU A 78 10.69 -12.15 -3.37
C LEU A 78 9.99 -12.83 -2.18
N GLY A 79 8.68 -12.62 -2.02
CA GLY A 79 7.88 -13.30 -1.03
C GLY A 79 7.81 -14.82 -1.27
N GLU A 80 7.56 -15.24 -2.50
CA GLU A 80 7.58 -16.66 -2.92
C GLU A 80 8.97 -17.28 -2.75
N GLU A 81 10.02 -16.57 -3.12
CA GLU A 81 11.41 -17.00 -2.93
C GLU A 81 11.74 -17.19 -1.45
N ALA A 82 11.34 -16.21 -0.61
CA ALA A 82 11.57 -16.27 0.83
C ALA A 82 10.84 -17.47 1.47
N GLU A 83 9.61 -17.78 1.02
CA GLU A 83 8.87 -18.94 1.51
C GLU A 83 9.53 -20.25 1.09
N THR A 84 10.02 -20.34 -0.14
CA THR A 84 10.76 -21.51 -0.63
C THR A 84 12.04 -21.73 0.19
N ILE A 85 12.81 -20.67 0.45
CA ILE A 85 14.01 -20.73 1.28
C ILE A 85 13.64 -21.10 2.72
N ARG A 86 12.55 -20.55 3.27
CA ARG A 86 12.04 -20.87 4.61
C ARG A 86 11.74 -22.37 4.76
N MET A 87 11.04 -22.94 3.78
CA MET A 87 10.76 -24.39 3.75
C MET A 87 12.04 -25.21 3.73
N ALA A 88 13.00 -24.84 2.88
CA ALA A 88 14.30 -25.52 2.80
C ALA A 88 15.09 -25.42 4.12
N GLN A 89 15.11 -24.27 4.78
CA GLN A 89 15.79 -24.09 6.05
C GLN A 89 15.06 -24.82 7.20
N THR A 90 13.75 -24.91 7.16
CA THR A 90 12.97 -25.71 8.11
C THR A 90 13.32 -27.18 7.99
N ALA A 91 13.45 -27.71 6.77
CA ALA A 91 13.92 -29.09 6.52
C ALA A 91 15.34 -29.34 7.05
N ARG A 92 16.19 -28.31 7.12
CA ARG A 92 17.53 -28.35 7.73
C ARG A 92 17.53 -28.17 9.26
N GLY A 93 16.34 -28.07 9.89
CA GLY A 93 16.19 -27.99 11.33
C GLY A 93 16.13 -26.56 11.89
N ALA A 94 15.95 -25.53 11.05
CA ALA A 94 15.73 -24.17 11.53
C ALA A 94 14.41 -24.07 12.31
N ARG A 95 14.47 -23.42 13.47
CA ARG A 95 13.33 -23.32 14.41
C ARG A 95 12.74 -21.92 14.39
N PHE A 96 12.00 -21.57 13.33
CA PHE A 96 11.35 -20.26 13.20
C PHE A 96 10.25 -19.99 14.24
N GLU A 97 9.64 -21.05 14.80
CA GLU A 97 8.55 -20.98 15.76
C GLU A 97 8.99 -21.25 17.20
N SER A 98 10.30 -21.21 17.50
CA SER A 98 10.79 -21.38 18.86
C SER A 98 10.26 -20.31 19.80
N LYS A 99 9.90 -20.71 21.03
CA LYS A 99 9.52 -19.79 22.11
C LYS A 99 10.68 -18.92 22.59
N LYS A 100 11.91 -19.34 22.36
CA LYS A 100 13.11 -18.59 22.75
C LYS A 100 13.48 -17.60 21.64
N LEU A 101 13.49 -16.33 21.96
CA LEU A 101 13.81 -15.23 21.02
C LEU A 101 15.20 -15.37 20.40
N THR A 102 16.18 -15.88 21.15
CA THR A 102 17.55 -16.09 20.66
C THR A 102 17.63 -17.18 19.59
N GLU A 103 16.96 -18.32 19.77
CA GLU A 103 16.90 -19.40 18.79
C GLU A 103 16.13 -18.95 17.53
N ARG A 104 15.07 -18.18 17.72
CA ARG A 104 14.27 -17.61 16.66
C ARG A 104 15.11 -16.63 15.83
N ALA A 105 15.82 -15.71 16.46
CA ALA A 105 16.70 -14.75 15.79
C ALA A 105 17.83 -15.45 15.02
N ALA A 106 18.46 -16.48 15.61
CA ALA A 106 19.47 -17.28 14.95
C ALA A 106 18.94 -18.01 13.70
N SER A 107 17.68 -18.39 13.69
CA SER A 107 17.03 -19.04 12.54
C SER A 107 16.70 -18.06 11.39
N PHE A 108 16.58 -16.75 11.67
CA PHE A 108 16.33 -15.75 10.63
C PHE A 108 17.55 -15.43 9.77
N LEU A 109 18.76 -15.52 10.31
CA LEU A 109 19.98 -15.18 9.58
C LEU A 109 20.20 -16.09 8.35
N PRO A 110 20.06 -17.44 8.44
CA PRO A 110 20.11 -18.33 7.30
C PRO A 110 18.99 -18.12 6.26
N LEU A 111 17.91 -17.42 6.61
CA LEU A 111 16.85 -17.04 5.70
C LEU A 111 17.17 -15.73 4.97
N VAL A 112 17.61 -14.71 5.71
CA VAL A 112 17.83 -13.36 5.16
C VAL A 112 18.95 -13.33 4.13
N ILE A 113 20.08 -14.03 4.40
CA ILE A 113 21.23 -14.01 3.50
C ILE A 113 20.90 -14.56 2.10
N PRO A 114 20.28 -15.74 1.95
CA PRO A 114 19.92 -16.26 0.64
C PRO A 114 18.89 -15.39 -0.09
N VAL A 115 17.87 -14.86 0.61
CA VAL A 115 16.87 -13.95 0.02
C VAL A 115 17.55 -12.68 -0.52
N PHE A 116 18.49 -12.13 0.25
CA PHE A 116 19.23 -10.94 -0.15
C PHE A 116 20.09 -11.19 -1.39
N LEU A 117 20.79 -12.33 -1.44
CA LEU A 117 21.58 -12.74 -2.62
C LEU A 117 20.69 -12.99 -3.85
N ALA A 118 19.50 -13.55 -3.67
CA ALA A 118 18.52 -13.72 -4.75
C ALA A 118 18.03 -12.36 -5.26
N ALA A 119 17.74 -11.40 -4.36
CA ALA A 119 17.33 -10.05 -4.73
C ALA A 119 18.43 -9.33 -5.55
N PHE A 120 19.70 -9.43 -5.15
CA PHE A 120 20.79 -8.84 -5.92
C PHE A 120 20.95 -9.46 -7.31
N ARG A 121 20.91 -10.79 -7.42
CA ARG A 121 20.97 -11.45 -8.72
C ARG A 121 19.85 -10.98 -9.66
N ARG A 122 18.62 -10.86 -9.14
CA ARG A 122 17.50 -10.32 -9.93
C ARG A 122 17.70 -8.87 -10.33
N ALA A 123 18.28 -8.04 -9.44
CA ALA A 123 18.60 -6.66 -9.76
C ALA A 123 19.63 -6.56 -10.91
N ASP A 124 20.68 -7.39 -10.88
CA ASP A 124 21.68 -7.44 -11.94
C ASP A 124 21.09 -7.93 -13.26
N GLU A 125 20.27 -9.00 -13.24
CA GLU A 125 19.54 -9.49 -14.42
C GLU A 125 18.61 -8.42 -15.01
N LEU A 126 17.90 -7.70 -14.16
CA LEU A 126 17.04 -6.61 -14.60
C LEU A 126 17.83 -5.46 -15.19
N ALA A 127 18.95 -5.08 -14.57
CA ALA A 127 19.84 -4.03 -15.07
C ALA A 127 20.36 -4.38 -16.47
N CYS A 128 20.91 -5.59 -16.66
CA CYS A 128 21.36 -6.08 -17.96
C CYS A 128 20.23 -6.10 -19.00
N ALA A 129 19.03 -6.55 -18.61
CA ALA A 129 17.88 -6.58 -19.51
C ALA A 129 17.42 -5.17 -19.89
N MET A 130 17.48 -4.20 -18.99
CA MET A 130 17.15 -2.80 -19.27
C MET A 130 18.17 -2.17 -20.22
N GLU A 131 19.47 -2.40 -19.99
CA GLU A 131 20.53 -1.94 -20.89
C GLU A 131 20.39 -2.53 -22.29
N ALA A 132 20.13 -3.84 -22.40
CA ALA A 132 19.90 -4.51 -23.67
C ALA A 132 18.67 -3.96 -24.43
N ARG A 133 17.67 -3.45 -23.70
CA ARG A 133 16.48 -2.77 -24.28
C ARG A 133 16.73 -1.28 -24.58
N GLY A 134 17.96 -0.79 -24.41
CA GLY A 134 18.35 0.58 -24.72
C GLY A 134 17.89 1.60 -23.68
N TYR A 135 17.70 1.20 -22.41
CA TYR A 135 17.44 2.14 -21.34
C TYR A 135 18.61 3.09 -21.16
N ARG A 136 18.38 4.38 -21.28
CA ARG A 136 19.40 5.45 -21.20
C ARG A 136 19.13 6.47 -20.09
N GLY A 137 18.47 6.06 -19.02
CA GLY A 137 18.12 6.95 -17.91
C GLY A 137 16.84 7.75 -18.13
N PRO A 138 16.53 8.66 -17.19
CA PRO A 138 15.31 9.46 -17.19
C PRO A 138 15.28 10.47 -18.34
N GLY A 139 14.10 10.95 -18.68
CA GLY A 139 13.90 12.03 -19.65
C GLY A 139 13.83 11.64 -21.12
N ARG A 140 14.02 10.36 -21.48
CA ARG A 140 13.86 9.83 -22.84
C ARG A 140 12.76 8.79 -22.99
N ARG A 141 11.89 8.67 -21.99
CA ARG A 141 10.84 7.66 -21.93
C ARG A 141 9.53 8.22 -22.48
N THR A 142 8.97 7.58 -23.51
CA THR A 142 7.60 7.87 -23.96
C THR A 142 6.61 7.16 -23.04
N LYS A 143 5.72 7.91 -22.39
CA LYS A 143 4.64 7.34 -21.58
C LYS A 143 3.64 6.62 -22.49
N LYS A 144 3.56 5.30 -22.39
CA LYS A 144 2.65 4.47 -23.21
C LYS A 144 1.18 4.61 -22.81
N LYS A 145 0.88 5.02 -21.57
CA LYS A 145 -0.48 5.15 -21.06
C LYS A 145 -0.67 6.55 -20.46
N LYS A 146 -1.40 7.40 -21.16
CA LYS A 146 -2.10 8.49 -20.50
C LYS A 146 -3.18 7.84 -19.64
N SER A 147 -3.19 8.09 -18.35
CA SER A 147 -4.33 7.80 -17.51
C SER A 147 -5.53 8.56 -18.08
N LEU A 148 -6.35 7.86 -18.86
CA LEU A 148 -7.63 8.41 -19.28
C LEU A 148 -8.51 8.43 -18.02
N PRO A 149 -9.25 9.52 -17.74
CA PRO A 149 -10.18 9.55 -16.64
C PRO A 149 -11.18 8.39 -16.83
N ASN A 150 -10.98 7.34 -16.08
CA ASN A 150 -11.85 6.18 -16.15
C ASN A 150 -13.14 6.54 -15.41
N ARG A 151 -14.29 6.22 -15.99
CA ARG A 151 -15.62 6.45 -15.40
C ARG A 151 -15.69 5.92 -13.96
N ASN A 152 -15.02 4.82 -13.69
CA ASN A 152 -14.91 4.23 -12.34
C ASN A 152 -14.07 5.07 -11.39
N GLY A 153 -12.99 5.72 -11.85
CA GLY A 153 -12.18 6.64 -11.05
C GLY A 153 -12.96 7.90 -10.65
N ASN A 154 -13.75 8.46 -11.58
CA ASN A 154 -14.62 9.60 -11.27
C ASN A 154 -15.73 9.24 -10.26
N VAL A 155 -16.25 8.01 -10.31
CA VAL A 155 -17.22 7.50 -9.33
C VAL A 155 -16.56 7.35 -7.97
N ALA A 156 -15.33 6.85 -7.88
CA ALA A 156 -14.59 6.72 -6.63
C ALA A 156 -14.28 8.10 -6.00
N ILE A 157 -13.89 9.09 -6.81
CA ILE A 157 -13.67 10.47 -6.35
C ILE A 157 -14.99 11.09 -5.87
N ALA A 158 -16.08 10.90 -6.60
CA ALA A 158 -17.40 11.40 -6.19
C ALA A 158 -17.86 10.73 -4.89
N ALA A 159 -17.69 9.42 -4.74
CA ALA A 159 -18.03 8.69 -3.53
C ALA A 159 -17.20 9.16 -2.32
N SER A 160 -15.90 9.40 -2.48
CA SER A 160 -15.04 9.92 -1.42
C SER A 160 -15.38 11.37 -1.04
N ALA A 161 -15.72 12.21 -2.02
CA ALA A 161 -16.16 13.58 -1.77
C ALA A 161 -17.52 13.62 -1.02
N ILE A 162 -18.48 12.78 -1.43
CA ILE A 162 -19.77 12.64 -0.75
C ILE A 162 -19.56 12.14 0.69
N PHE A 163 -18.66 11.19 0.89
CA PHE A 163 -18.31 10.67 2.22
C PHE A 163 -17.72 11.76 3.12
N LEU A 164 -16.79 12.57 2.61
CA LEU A 164 -16.22 13.70 3.35
C LEU A 164 -17.28 14.76 3.70
N ILE A 165 -18.14 15.11 2.75
CA ILE A 165 -19.23 16.07 2.99
C ILE A 165 -20.19 15.54 4.04
N MET A 166 -20.54 14.26 3.98
CA MET A 166 -21.41 13.61 4.96
C MET A 166 -20.77 13.58 6.35
N GLN A 167 -19.46 13.34 6.45
CA GLN A 167 -18.73 13.42 7.73
C GLN A 167 -18.78 14.83 8.34
N VAL A 168 -18.51 15.86 7.54
CA VAL A 168 -18.54 17.25 8.00
C VAL A 168 -19.96 17.65 8.42
N PHE A 169 -20.98 17.17 7.71
CA PHE A 169 -22.38 17.50 8.04
C PHE A 169 -22.88 16.79 9.31
N LEU A 170 -22.42 15.57 9.57
CA LEU A 170 -22.74 14.81 10.78
C LEU A 170 -22.01 15.34 12.03
N GLN A 171 -20.90 16.07 11.85
CA GLN A 171 -20.13 16.65 12.94
C GLN A 171 -20.71 18.00 13.44
N LYS A 172 -21.65 18.60 12.69
CA LYS A 172 -22.28 19.86 13.00
C LYS A 172 -23.66 19.63 13.64
#